data_bcaeac2528cada2c9f36bb50dbadbefa
#
_entry.id   bcaeac2528cada2c9f36bb50dbadbefa
#
_cell.length_a   1.000
_cell.length_b   1.000
_cell.length_c   1.000
_cell.angle_alpha   90.00
_cell.angle_beta   90.00
_cell.angle_gamma   90.00
#
_symmetry.space_group_name_H-M   'P 1'
#
loop_
_entity.id
_entity.type
_entity.pdbx_description
1 polymer ?
#
loop_
_entity_poly.entity_id
_entity_poly.type
_entity_poly.pdbx_seq_one_letter_code
_entity_poly.pdbx_strand_id
1 'polypeptide(L)'
;METSTLRRLRDLTDFEVADDNPDVRGWTVRGNDGQALGTVFELIVEPEAMKVRYLDVELDSRFHINEHKNHILLPIGAASLDEDGDNVFVPALNAETVLNYPPYIEIQITRDYENAMMRALGMEPVPDGDFYGTPAHDASAFYHRRGNLT
;
A
#
# COMPACT_ATOMS: atom_id res chain seq x y z
N MET A 1 -12.05 -21.12 -2.11
CA MET A 1 -11.78 -19.69 -2.00
C MET A 1 -10.80 -19.40 -0.88
N GLU A 2 -9.74 -18.82 -1.24
CA GLU A 2 -8.69 -18.53 -0.27
C GLU A 2 -9.04 -17.32 0.56
N THR A 3 -8.91 -17.47 1.85
CA THR A 3 -8.99 -16.34 2.74
C THR A 3 -7.59 -15.79 2.92
N SER A 4 -7.46 -14.48 2.77
CA SER A 4 -6.17 -13.84 2.95
C SER A 4 -5.69 -14.04 4.38
N THR A 5 -4.38 -14.31 4.54
CA THR A 5 -3.75 -14.37 5.85
C THR A 5 -3.29 -12.99 6.31
N LEU A 6 -3.58 -11.96 5.53
CA LEU A 6 -3.15 -10.61 5.86
C LEU A 6 -3.95 -10.05 7.03
N ARG A 7 -3.30 -9.22 7.83
CA ARG A 7 -3.91 -8.59 9.01
C ARG A 7 -3.45 -7.15 9.11
N ARG A 8 -4.29 -6.32 9.71
CA ARG A 8 -3.86 -4.97 10.03
C ARG A 8 -2.86 -5.02 11.18
N LEU A 9 -1.85 -4.17 11.11
CA LEU A 9 -0.84 -4.12 12.16
C LEU A 9 -1.46 -3.88 13.53
N ARG A 10 -2.49 -3.02 13.60
CA ARG A 10 -3.13 -2.72 14.88
C ARG A 10 -3.79 -3.92 15.54
N ASP A 11 -4.10 -4.96 14.76
CA ASP A 11 -4.76 -6.15 15.28
C ASP A 11 -3.77 -7.19 15.81
N LEU A 12 -2.47 -6.91 15.71
CA LEU A 12 -1.43 -7.86 16.10
C LEU A 12 -0.70 -7.33 17.32
N THR A 13 -0.64 -8.14 18.37
CA THR A 13 -0.01 -7.70 19.61
C THR A 13 1.50 -7.90 19.62
N ASP A 14 1.98 -8.86 18.84
CA ASP A 14 3.40 -9.23 18.87
C ASP A 14 4.17 -8.79 17.63
N PHE A 15 3.55 -7.97 16.79
CA PHE A 15 4.18 -7.54 15.55
C PHE A 15 4.50 -6.05 15.64
N GLU A 16 5.74 -5.71 15.29
CA GLU A 16 6.19 -4.31 15.22
C GLU A 16 6.97 -4.12 13.94
N VAL A 17 6.99 -2.86 13.48
CA VAL A 17 7.88 -2.50 12.38
C VAL A 17 9.31 -2.64 12.89
N ALA A 18 10.20 -3.21 12.08
CA ALA A 18 11.59 -3.41 12.47
C ALA A 18 12.22 -2.08 12.88
N ASP A 19 13.16 -2.13 13.83
CA ASP A 19 13.74 -0.94 14.42
C ASP A 19 14.36 0.01 13.42
N ASP A 20 14.95 -0.53 12.36
CA ASP A 20 15.62 0.29 11.35
C ASP A 20 14.70 0.75 10.24
N ASN A 21 13.42 0.41 10.31
CA ASN A 21 12.42 0.83 9.34
C ASN A 21 11.45 1.80 10.00
N PRO A 22 11.07 2.88 9.33
CA PRO A 22 10.11 3.80 9.92
C PRO A 22 8.70 3.22 9.89
N ASP A 23 7.90 3.57 10.88
CA ASP A 23 6.47 3.30 10.86
C ASP A 23 5.83 4.45 10.10
N VAL A 24 5.40 4.18 8.86
CA VAL A 24 4.95 5.24 7.97
C VAL A 24 3.50 5.62 8.16
N ARG A 25 2.82 5.05 9.16
CA ARG A 25 1.44 5.46 9.43
C ARG A 25 1.42 6.95 9.75
N GLY A 26 0.51 7.67 9.11
CA GLY A 26 0.42 9.11 9.25
C GLY A 26 1.20 9.90 8.21
N TRP A 27 2.02 9.24 7.41
CA TRP A 27 2.80 9.93 6.38
C TRP A 27 1.92 10.28 5.19
N THR A 28 2.30 11.36 4.50
CA THR A 28 1.59 11.80 3.31
C THR A 28 1.94 10.92 2.11
N VAL A 29 0.91 10.53 1.35
CA VAL A 29 1.08 9.76 0.12
C VAL A 29 0.99 10.73 -1.04
N ARG A 30 2.00 10.73 -1.92
CA ARG A 30 2.07 11.62 -3.07
C ARG A 30 2.21 10.83 -4.36
N GLY A 31 1.55 11.34 -5.40
CA GLY A 31 1.64 10.72 -6.72
C GLY A 31 2.79 11.28 -7.54
N ASN A 32 2.83 10.87 -8.81
CA ASN A 32 3.92 11.28 -9.71
C ASN A 32 3.86 12.75 -10.10
N ASP A 33 2.75 13.42 -9.83
CA ASP A 33 2.61 14.86 -10.06
C ASP A 33 2.99 15.67 -8.82
N GLY A 34 3.46 15.02 -7.77
CA GLY A 34 3.85 15.67 -6.53
C GLY A 34 2.71 16.04 -5.63
N GLN A 35 1.46 15.83 -6.05
CA GLN A 35 0.33 16.21 -5.23
C GLN A 35 0.04 15.17 -4.16
N ALA A 36 -0.39 15.64 -3.00
CA ALA A 36 -0.80 14.76 -1.92
C ALA A 36 -2.10 14.06 -2.30
N LEU A 37 -2.10 12.74 -2.20
CA LEU A 37 -3.27 11.93 -2.49
C LEU A 37 -4.02 11.55 -1.23
N GLY A 38 -3.31 11.40 -0.12
CA GLY A 38 -3.90 10.99 1.13
C GLY A 38 -2.84 10.72 2.16
N THR A 39 -3.19 9.92 3.15
CA THR A 39 -2.33 9.64 4.30
C THR A 39 -2.34 8.14 4.57
N VAL A 40 -1.19 7.60 4.94
CA VAL A 40 -1.13 6.18 5.31
C VAL A 40 -1.93 6.00 6.60
N PHE A 41 -2.97 5.22 6.52
CA PHE A 41 -3.87 4.98 7.65
C PHE A 41 -3.45 3.76 8.45
N GLU A 42 -3.02 2.70 7.77
CA GLU A 42 -2.69 1.45 8.42
C GLU A 42 -1.74 0.65 7.54
N LEU A 43 -1.03 -0.27 8.17
CA LEU A 43 -0.17 -1.23 7.48
C LEU A 43 -0.86 -2.59 7.49
N ILE A 44 -0.86 -3.25 6.34
CA ILE A 44 -1.40 -4.60 6.19
C ILE A 44 -0.22 -5.55 6.11
N VAL A 45 -0.17 -6.48 7.05
CA VAL A 45 1.00 -7.35 7.19
C VAL A 45 0.62 -8.79 6.94
N GLU A 46 1.63 -9.55 6.52
CA GLU A 46 1.55 -11.01 6.45
C GLU A 46 2.29 -11.55 7.66
N PRO A 47 1.57 -11.99 8.69
CA PRO A 47 2.23 -12.32 9.96
C PRO A 47 3.23 -13.47 9.84
N GLU A 48 2.92 -14.46 9.01
CA GLU A 48 3.81 -15.61 8.89
C GLU A 48 5.17 -15.25 8.32
N ALA A 49 5.18 -14.28 7.41
CA ALA A 49 6.43 -13.80 6.83
C ALA A 49 7.01 -12.62 7.61
N MET A 50 6.24 -12.06 8.53
CA MET A 50 6.60 -10.88 9.29
C MET A 50 6.96 -9.72 8.36
N LYS A 51 6.13 -9.50 7.33
CA LYS A 51 6.37 -8.50 6.31
C LYS A 51 5.13 -7.67 6.07
N VAL A 52 5.33 -6.36 5.86
CA VAL A 52 4.28 -5.48 5.37
C VAL A 52 4.07 -5.77 3.90
N ARG A 53 2.81 -5.97 3.50
CA ARG A 53 2.49 -6.27 2.10
C ARG A 53 1.69 -5.17 1.43
N TYR A 54 0.91 -4.40 2.18
CA TYR A 54 0.10 -3.31 1.63
C TYR A 54 0.09 -2.13 2.56
N LEU A 55 -0.11 -0.95 1.98
CA LEU A 55 -0.43 0.26 2.72
C LEU A 55 -1.91 0.55 2.54
N ASP A 56 -2.62 0.76 3.64
CA ASP A 56 -4.01 1.21 3.62
C ASP A 56 -3.96 2.73 3.67
N VAL A 57 -4.39 3.37 2.59
CA VAL A 57 -4.29 4.82 2.44
C VAL A 57 -5.68 5.41 2.51
N GLU A 58 -5.85 6.36 3.43
CA GLU A 58 -7.06 7.19 3.47
C GLU A 58 -6.86 8.34 2.51
N LEU A 59 -7.68 8.39 1.46
CA LEU A 59 -7.54 9.43 0.46
C LEU A 59 -8.03 10.75 1.00
N ASP A 60 -7.44 11.82 0.48
CA ASP A 60 -7.90 13.17 0.75
C ASP A 60 -9.37 13.30 0.35
N SER A 61 -10.13 14.07 1.11
CA SER A 61 -11.58 14.19 0.89
C SER A 61 -11.95 14.74 -0.49
N ARG A 62 -11.02 15.39 -1.18
CA ARG A 62 -11.28 15.88 -2.53
C ARG A 62 -11.37 14.75 -3.56
N PHE A 63 -10.94 13.54 -3.19
CA PHE A 63 -11.00 12.37 -4.08
C PHE A 63 -12.13 11.47 -3.61
N HIS A 64 -13.24 11.48 -4.32
CA HIS A 64 -14.41 10.68 -3.95
C HIS A 64 -14.50 9.46 -4.84
N ILE A 65 -13.91 8.36 -4.42
CA ILE A 65 -13.99 7.12 -5.17
C ILE A 65 -14.98 6.14 -4.55
N ASN A 66 -15.44 6.43 -3.34
CA ASN A 66 -16.46 5.60 -2.69
C ASN A 66 -17.17 6.44 -1.64
N GLU A 67 -18.50 6.29 -1.54
CA GLU A 67 -19.30 7.10 -0.62
C GLU A 67 -19.03 6.76 0.84
N HIS A 68 -18.75 5.50 1.12
CA HIS A 68 -18.70 5.03 2.50
C HIS A 68 -17.30 5.01 3.06
N LYS A 69 -16.33 4.61 2.24
CA LYS A 69 -14.95 4.53 2.66
C LYS A 69 -14.09 5.05 1.53
N ASN A 70 -13.26 6.00 1.85
CA ASN A 70 -12.41 6.63 0.85
C ASN A 70 -10.98 6.14 1.04
N HIS A 71 -10.82 4.81 1.03
CA HIS A 71 -9.53 4.15 1.22
C HIS A 71 -9.13 3.36 -0.01
N ILE A 72 -7.83 3.25 -0.21
CA ILE A 72 -7.26 2.34 -1.20
C ILE A 72 -6.15 1.54 -0.56
N LEU A 73 -5.84 0.38 -1.14
CA LEU A 73 -4.66 -0.38 -0.76
C LEU A 73 -3.59 -0.21 -1.83
N LEU A 74 -2.37 -0.03 -1.38
CA LEU A 74 -1.21 0.03 -2.29
C LEU A 74 -0.28 -1.13 -1.96
N PRO A 75 0.09 -1.96 -2.95
CA PRO A 75 1.13 -2.96 -2.71
C PRO A 75 2.40 -2.25 -2.28
N ILE A 76 3.07 -2.81 -1.29
CA ILE A 76 4.24 -2.15 -0.70
C ILE A 76 5.31 -1.85 -1.74
N GLY A 77 5.45 -2.70 -2.75
CA GLY A 77 6.46 -2.53 -3.78
C GLY A 77 6.12 -1.47 -4.81
N ALA A 78 4.89 -0.94 -4.80
CA ALA A 78 4.49 0.13 -5.73
C ALA A 78 4.86 1.51 -5.20
N ALA A 79 5.45 1.58 -4.02
CA ALA A 79 5.73 2.85 -3.36
C ALA A 79 7.18 2.93 -2.94
N SER A 80 7.63 4.13 -2.65
CA SER A 80 8.93 4.37 -2.04
C SER A 80 8.76 5.43 -0.98
N LEU A 81 9.71 5.49 -0.06
CA LEU A 81 9.57 6.42 1.04
C LEU A 81 10.63 7.50 1.01
N ASP A 82 10.29 8.62 1.65
CA ASP A 82 11.15 9.78 1.81
C ASP A 82 11.11 10.17 3.28
N GLU A 83 12.11 9.76 4.04
CA GLU A 83 12.15 10.02 5.46
C GLU A 83 12.30 11.50 5.80
N ASP A 84 12.95 12.25 4.91
CA ASP A 84 13.21 13.66 5.18
C ASP A 84 11.93 14.47 5.24
N GLY A 85 10.92 14.09 4.45
CA GLY A 85 9.68 14.83 4.41
C GLY A 85 8.49 14.03 4.92
N ASP A 86 8.71 12.83 5.44
CA ASP A 86 7.63 11.94 5.88
C ASP A 86 6.64 11.73 4.75
N ASN A 87 7.14 11.42 3.57
CA ASN A 87 6.32 11.18 2.39
C ASN A 87 6.47 9.76 1.90
N VAL A 88 5.39 9.27 1.30
CA VAL A 88 5.39 8.01 0.55
C VAL A 88 5.06 8.37 -0.89
N PHE A 89 5.90 7.97 -1.83
CA PHE A 89 5.72 8.28 -3.24
C PHE A 89 5.19 7.07 -3.99
N VAL A 90 4.19 7.31 -4.84
CA VAL A 90 3.58 6.26 -5.66
C VAL A 90 3.68 6.70 -7.12
N PRO A 91 4.73 6.30 -7.83
CA PRO A 91 4.95 6.80 -9.18
C PRO A 91 3.90 6.37 -10.21
N ALA A 92 3.13 5.33 -9.91
CA ALA A 92 2.12 4.85 -10.83
C ALA A 92 0.80 5.62 -10.77
N LEU A 93 0.64 6.51 -9.78
CA LEU A 93 -0.62 7.23 -9.57
C LEU A 93 -0.39 8.73 -9.55
N ASN A 94 -1.47 9.45 -9.81
CA ASN A 94 -1.50 10.91 -9.63
C ASN A 94 -2.93 11.32 -9.28
N ALA A 95 -3.16 12.63 -9.16
CA ALA A 95 -4.46 13.14 -8.73
C ALA A 95 -5.58 12.77 -9.70
N GLU A 96 -5.25 12.51 -10.94
CA GLU A 96 -6.25 12.13 -11.94
C GLU A 96 -6.50 10.63 -11.94
N THR A 97 -5.43 9.83 -11.97
CA THR A 97 -5.57 8.38 -12.11
C THR A 97 -6.05 7.69 -10.83
N VAL A 98 -5.83 8.32 -9.67
CA VAL A 98 -6.31 7.74 -8.41
C VAL A 98 -7.84 7.62 -8.39
N LEU A 99 -8.52 8.44 -9.18
CA LEU A 99 -9.99 8.41 -9.23
C LEU A 99 -10.53 7.12 -9.82
N ASN A 100 -9.72 6.40 -10.57
CA ASN A 100 -10.11 5.13 -11.19
C ASN A 100 -9.53 3.92 -10.46
N TYR A 101 -8.86 4.14 -9.35
CA TYR A 101 -8.26 3.06 -8.59
C TYR A 101 -9.35 2.31 -7.81
N PRO A 102 -9.27 0.97 -7.72
CA PRO A 102 -10.29 0.23 -6.96
C PRO A 102 -10.26 0.58 -5.50
N PRO A 103 -11.40 0.98 -4.92
CA PRO A 103 -11.43 1.36 -3.50
C PRO A 103 -11.36 0.15 -2.59
N TYR A 104 -10.81 0.35 -1.41
CA TYR A 104 -10.73 -0.70 -0.41
C TYR A 104 -11.95 -0.60 0.50
N ILE A 105 -12.93 -1.43 0.26
CA ILE A 105 -14.19 -1.41 1.01
C ILE A 105 -14.52 -2.74 1.66
N GLU A 106 -13.70 -3.77 1.42
CA GLU A 106 -13.94 -5.11 1.91
C GLU A 106 -13.17 -5.35 3.19
N ILE A 107 -13.72 -6.20 4.05
CA ILE A 107 -13.00 -6.62 5.24
C ILE A 107 -11.84 -7.52 4.87
N GLN A 108 -12.05 -8.36 3.86
CA GLN A 108 -11.03 -9.31 3.40
C GLN A 108 -10.46 -8.86 2.09
N ILE A 109 -9.18 -9.12 1.93
CA ILE A 109 -8.46 -8.81 0.69
C ILE A 109 -8.49 -10.08 -0.16
N THR A 110 -9.30 -10.05 -1.22
CA THR A 110 -9.44 -11.19 -2.10
C THR A 110 -8.42 -11.13 -3.22
N ARG A 111 -8.15 -12.29 -3.84
CA ARG A 111 -7.23 -12.32 -4.96
C ARG A 111 -7.75 -11.49 -6.13
N ASP A 112 -9.06 -11.48 -6.34
CA ASP A 112 -9.63 -10.66 -7.41
C ASP A 112 -9.38 -9.18 -7.17
N TYR A 113 -9.51 -8.74 -5.92
CA TYR A 113 -9.23 -7.35 -5.59
C TYR A 113 -7.75 -7.04 -5.77
N GLU A 114 -6.88 -7.96 -5.33
CA GLU A 114 -5.44 -7.76 -5.51
C GLU A 114 -5.09 -7.61 -6.99
N ASN A 115 -5.67 -8.43 -7.83
CA ASN A 115 -5.36 -8.34 -9.26
C ASN A 115 -5.96 -7.11 -9.90
N ALA A 116 -7.09 -6.62 -9.40
CA ALA A 116 -7.63 -5.34 -9.87
C ALA A 116 -6.68 -4.20 -9.55
N MET A 117 -6.08 -4.22 -8.37
CA MET A 117 -5.06 -3.22 -8.01
C MET A 117 -3.85 -3.33 -8.92
N MET A 118 -3.38 -4.54 -9.18
CA MET A 118 -2.21 -4.72 -10.03
C MET A 118 -2.47 -4.15 -11.41
N ARG A 119 -3.67 -4.41 -11.97
CA ARG A 119 -4.02 -3.85 -13.29
C ARG A 119 -4.03 -2.34 -13.26
N ALA A 120 -4.58 -1.75 -12.21
CA ALA A 120 -4.64 -0.30 -12.10
C ALA A 120 -3.26 0.34 -12.02
N LEU A 121 -2.29 -0.39 -11.50
CA LEU A 121 -0.92 0.10 -11.35
C LEU A 121 -0.03 -0.30 -12.52
N GLY A 122 -0.55 -1.07 -13.47
CA GLY A 122 0.26 -1.56 -14.58
C GLY A 122 1.24 -2.65 -14.17
N MET A 123 0.93 -3.38 -13.12
CA MET A 123 1.79 -4.43 -12.60
C MET A 123 1.23 -5.81 -12.95
N GLU A 124 2.09 -6.82 -12.85
CA GLU A 124 1.69 -8.18 -13.12
C GLU A 124 0.73 -8.70 -12.08
N PRO A 125 -0.21 -9.58 -12.46
CA PRO A 125 -1.11 -10.16 -11.48
C PRO A 125 -0.36 -10.96 -10.43
N VAL A 126 -0.97 -11.10 -9.26
CA VAL A 126 -0.37 -11.88 -8.17
C VAL A 126 -0.41 -13.35 -8.56
N PRO A 127 0.73 -14.04 -8.53
CA PRO A 127 0.74 -15.45 -8.93
C PRO A 127 0.03 -16.33 -7.93
N ASP A 128 -0.44 -17.46 -8.40
CA ASP A 128 -1.00 -18.48 -7.52
C ASP A 128 0.11 -19.07 -6.65
N GLY A 129 -0.27 -19.46 -5.46
CA GLY A 129 0.68 -20.13 -4.55
C GLY A 129 1.48 -19.15 -3.73
N ASP A 130 2.73 -18.95 -4.08
CA ASP A 130 3.60 -18.05 -3.34
C ASP A 130 3.28 -16.60 -3.72
N PHE A 131 2.34 -16.03 -3.04
CA PHE A 131 1.65 -14.81 -3.47
C PHE A 131 2.51 -13.57 -3.41
N TYR A 132 3.32 -13.44 -2.38
CA TYR A 132 3.91 -12.14 -2.07
C TYR A 132 5.41 -12.14 -2.27
N GLY A 133 5.87 -13.01 -3.16
CA GLY A 133 7.29 -13.09 -3.48
C GLY A 133 7.73 -12.24 -4.64
N THR A 134 6.81 -11.48 -5.25
CA THR A 134 7.12 -10.65 -6.41
C THR A 134 7.52 -9.25 -5.97
N PRO A 135 8.14 -8.45 -6.87
CA PRO A 135 8.52 -7.09 -6.52
C PRO A 135 7.38 -6.21 -6.04
N ALA A 136 6.14 -6.50 -6.47
CA ALA A 136 5.00 -5.70 -6.03
C ALA A 136 4.79 -5.75 -4.53
N HIS A 137 5.25 -6.79 -3.86
CA HIS A 137 5.06 -6.97 -2.43
C HIS A 137 6.37 -7.08 -1.67
N ASP A 138 7.44 -6.55 -2.24
CA ASP A 138 8.77 -6.61 -1.62
C ASP A 138 8.93 -5.44 -0.67
N ALA A 139 8.73 -5.72 0.62
CA ALA A 139 8.86 -4.70 1.65
C ALA A 139 10.29 -4.19 1.76
N SER A 140 11.27 -5.04 1.49
CA SER A 140 12.66 -4.60 1.53
C SER A 140 12.92 -3.50 0.52
N ALA A 141 12.35 -3.65 -0.68
CA ALA A 141 12.51 -2.61 -1.70
C ALA A 141 11.92 -1.29 -1.24
N PHE A 142 10.74 -1.35 -0.60
CA PHE A 142 10.09 -0.14 -0.11
C PHE A 142 10.95 0.56 0.95
N TYR A 143 11.38 -0.18 1.97
CA TYR A 143 12.10 0.43 3.09
C TYR A 143 13.52 0.87 2.72
N HIS A 144 14.11 0.24 1.71
CA HIS A 144 15.47 0.58 1.31
C HIS A 144 15.54 1.47 0.09
N ARG A 145 14.40 1.70 -0.58
CA ARG A 145 14.33 2.63 -1.71
C ARG A 145 13.87 3.97 -1.18
N ARG A 146 14.82 4.80 -0.83
CA ARG A 146 14.49 6.12 -0.31
C ARG A 146 14.10 7.04 -1.46
N GLY A 147 13.11 7.90 -1.21
CA GLY A 147 12.62 8.77 -2.26
C GLY A 147 13.64 9.76 -2.76
N ASN A 148 14.62 10.05 -1.96
CA ASN A 148 15.67 11.00 -2.33
C ASN A 148 16.87 10.32 -2.95
N LEU A 149 16.82 9.06 -3.17
CA LEU A 149 17.90 8.36 -3.84
C LEU A 149 17.92 8.73 -5.30
N THR A 150 18.96 9.22 -5.75
CA THR A 150 19.09 9.63 -7.12
C THR A 150 20.36 9.09 -7.70
#